data_2e0d074642f02cdd0ccf824a29c1b36e
#
_entry.id   2e0d074642f02cdd0ccf824a29c1b36e
#
_cell.length_a   1.000
_cell.length_b   1.000
_cell.length_c   1.000
_cell.angle_alpha   90.00
_cell.angle_beta   90.00
_cell.angle_gamma   90.00
#
_symmetry.space_group_name_H-M   'P 1'
#
loop_
_entity.id
_entity.type
_entity.pdbx_description
1 polymer ?
#
loop_
_entity_poly.entity_id
_entity_poly.type
_entity_poly.pdbx_seq_one_letter_code
_entity_poly.pdbx_strand_id
1 'polypeptide(L)'
;MKKLLLLFISALLAVSVQAQSSDKPGNWKLIVSDEYPADDVGVATYDVVADFGADPTGVKDSWSIFQTALNKLGENRRGGVLFVPAGRYRITGKLYIPTGVTLRGEWKRPTKGVAIQGTILMVDNAGGDEL
;
A
#
# COMPACT_ATOMS: atom_id res chain seq x y z
N MET A 1 -46.28 -52.85 18.12
CA MET A 1 -46.52 -51.81 17.13
C MET A 1 -45.71 -50.58 17.50
N LYS A 2 -44.52 -50.54 17.02
CA LYS A 2 -43.63 -49.39 17.27
C LYS A 2 -43.42 -48.69 15.96
N LYS A 3 -44.10 -47.59 15.79
CA LYS A 3 -43.86 -46.69 14.70
C LYS A 3 -42.53 -45.99 14.99
N LEU A 4 -41.50 -46.48 14.37
CA LEU A 4 -40.21 -45.83 14.37
C LEU A 4 -40.36 -44.60 13.50
N LEU A 5 -40.56 -43.45 14.13
CA LEU A 5 -40.58 -42.19 13.51
C LEU A 5 -39.13 -41.85 13.16
N LEU A 6 -38.73 -42.21 11.97
CA LEU A 6 -37.49 -41.78 11.38
C LEU A 6 -37.63 -40.27 11.12
N LEU A 7 -37.22 -39.51 12.09
CA LEU A 7 -36.91 -38.14 11.93
C LEU A 7 -35.67 -38.05 11.04
N PHE A 8 -35.89 -38.04 9.77
CA PHE A 8 -34.90 -37.52 8.81
C PHE A 8 -34.71 -36.04 9.12
N ILE A 9 -33.84 -35.78 10.04
CA ILE A 9 -33.21 -34.46 10.10
C ILE A 9 -32.33 -34.43 8.85
N SER A 10 -32.93 -33.95 7.77
CA SER A 10 -32.17 -33.43 6.67
C SER A 10 -31.41 -32.23 7.22
N ALA A 11 -30.20 -32.53 7.69
CA ALA A 11 -29.21 -31.49 7.85
C ALA A 11 -29.01 -30.90 6.46
N LEU A 12 -29.75 -29.85 6.21
CA LEU A 12 -29.50 -28.96 5.12
C LEU A 12 -28.14 -28.36 5.40
N LEU A 13 -27.10 -29.02 4.91
CA LEU A 13 -25.79 -28.45 4.77
C LEU A 13 -25.99 -27.29 3.80
N ALA A 14 -26.30 -26.15 4.38
CA ALA A 14 -26.09 -24.90 3.70
C ALA A 14 -24.58 -24.79 3.51
N VAL A 15 -24.12 -25.33 2.39
CA VAL A 15 -22.83 -24.98 1.84
C VAL A 15 -22.96 -23.50 1.50
N SER A 16 -22.65 -22.66 2.46
CA SER A 16 -22.37 -21.27 2.17
C SER A 16 -21.14 -21.30 1.28
N VAL A 17 -21.39 -21.26 -0.01
CA VAL A 17 -20.36 -20.88 -0.98
C VAL A 17 -20.03 -19.45 -0.63
N GLN A 18 -19.10 -19.31 0.30
CA GLN A 18 -18.38 -18.07 0.43
C GLN A 18 -17.61 -17.96 -0.86
N ALA A 19 -18.10 -17.10 -1.75
CA ALA A 19 -17.30 -16.61 -2.84
C ALA A 19 -16.08 -15.94 -2.19
N GLN A 20 -15.04 -16.72 -1.99
CA GLN A 20 -13.73 -16.21 -1.73
C GLN A 20 -13.35 -15.46 -2.98
N SER A 21 -13.57 -14.18 -2.97
CA SER A 21 -12.96 -13.26 -3.90
C SER A 21 -11.46 -13.25 -3.59
N SER A 22 -10.82 -14.36 -3.96
CA SER A 22 -9.38 -14.58 -3.80
C SER A 22 -8.56 -13.76 -4.80
N ASP A 23 -9.21 -12.93 -5.57
CA ASP A 23 -8.58 -12.14 -6.62
C ASP A 23 -8.33 -10.68 -6.25
N LYS A 24 -8.42 -10.33 -4.96
CA LYS A 24 -7.96 -9.03 -4.53
C LYS A 24 -6.48 -9.12 -4.17
N PRO A 25 -5.58 -8.69 -5.03
CA PRO A 25 -4.17 -8.61 -4.70
C PRO A 25 -4.00 -7.51 -3.64
N GLY A 26 -3.72 -7.93 -2.42
CA GLY A 26 -3.39 -7.00 -1.34
C GLY A 26 -4.59 -6.23 -0.75
N ASN A 27 -4.32 -5.59 0.36
CA ASN A 27 -5.27 -4.67 0.99
C ASN A 27 -5.31 -3.37 0.18
N TRP A 28 -6.25 -3.27 -0.73
CA TRP A 28 -6.51 -2.03 -1.43
C TRP A 28 -7.00 -0.99 -0.43
N LYS A 29 -6.17 0.01 -0.17
CA LYS A 29 -6.57 1.17 0.62
C LYS A 29 -7.10 2.24 -0.31
N LEU A 30 -8.31 2.66 -0.05
CA LEU A 30 -8.88 3.81 -0.69
C LEU A 30 -8.37 5.06 0.03
N ILE A 31 -7.57 5.86 -0.66
CA ILE A 31 -7.05 7.11 -0.13
C ILE A 31 -7.82 8.22 -0.81
N VAL A 32 -8.64 8.89 -0.04
CA VAL A 32 -9.38 10.07 -0.50
C VAL A 32 -8.63 11.30 0.00
N SER A 33 -8.29 12.20 -0.90
CA SER A 33 -7.73 13.49 -0.52
C SER A 33 -8.87 14.44 -0.17
N ASP A 34 -8.95 14.86 1.08
CA ASP A 34 -9.97 15.81 1.53
C ASP A 34 -9.79 17.21 0.95
N GLU A 35 -8.62 17.50 0.40
CA GLU A 35 -8.28 18.82 -0.11
C GLU A 35 -8.84 19.12 -1.51
N TYR A 36 -9.17 18.08 -2.26
CA TYR A 36 -9.85 18.18 -3.54
C TYR A 36 -11.07 17.26 -3.52
N PRO A 37 -12.28 17.82 -3.49
CA PRO A 37 -13.49 17.04 -3.66
C PRO A 37 -13.65 16.63 -5.13
N ALA A 38 -12.60 16.18 -5.73
CA ALA A 38 -12.60 15.60 -7.05
C ALA A 38 -12.48 14.10 -6.87
N ASP A 39 -13.05 13.40 -7.76
CA ASP A 39 -13.11 11.97 -7.94
C ASP A 39 -11.74 11.25 -7.95
N ASP A 40 -10.71 11.87 -7.35
CA ASP A 40 -9.35 11.32 -7.34
C ASP A 40 -9.18 10.33 -6.19
N VAL A 41 -9.83 9.22 -6.39
CA VAL A 41 -9.74 8.06 -5.52
C VAL A 41 -8.41 7.37 -5.79
N GLY A 42 -7.43 7.62 -4.92
CA GLY A 42 -6.17 6.90 -4.99
C GLY A 42 -6.31 5.50 -4.43
N VAL A 43 -6.13 4.51 -5.26
CA VAL A 43 -6.06 3.11 -4.82
C VAL A 43 -4.60 2.74 -4.60
N ALA A 44 -4.25 2.40 -3.36
CA ALA A 44 -2.92 1.91 -3.03
C ALA A 44 -2.97 0.44 -2.65
N THR A 45 -2.00 -0.34 -3.14
CA THR A 45 -1.85 -1.74 -2.76
C THR A 45 -1.25 -1.86 -1.38
N TYR A 46 -0.21 -1.07 -1.11
CA TYR A 46 0.46 -1.00 0.17
C TYR A 46 0.74 0.45 0.57
N ASP A 47 0.79 0.67 1.88
CA ASP A 47 1.25 1.88 2.52
C ASP A 47 2.63 1.62 3.13
N VAL A 48 3.64 2.40 2.75
CA VAL A 48 5.02 2.14 3.17
C VAL A 48 5.23 2.29 4.66
N VAL A 49 4.45 3.13 5.32
CA VAL A 49 4.53 3.33 6.77
C VAL A 49 3.74 2.27 7.52
N ALA A 50 2.45 2.11 7.17
CA ALA A 50 1.55 1.23 7.89
C ALA A 50 1.87 -0.26 7.68
N ASP A 51 2.30 -0.64 6.46
CA ASP A 51 2.51 -2.04 6.11
C ASP A 51 3.99 -2.47 6.23
N PHE A 52 4.94 -1.53 6.14
CA PHE A 52 6.38 -1.83 6.16
C PHE A 52 7.18 -1.09 7.24
N GLY A 53 6.59 -0.09 7.90
CA GLY A 53 7.22 0.60 9.02
C GLY A 53 8.30 1.61 8.62
N ALA A 54 8.16 2.26 7.46
CA ALA A 54 9.06 3.35 7.07
C ALA A 54 8.95 4.53 8.05
N ASP A 55 10.06 5.21 8.26
CA ASP A 55 10.12 6.35 9.18
C ASP A 55 9.76 7.67 8.48
N PRO A 56 8.58 8.25 8.77
CA PRO A 56 8.14 9.49 8.14
C PRO A 56 8.79 10.74 8.75
N THR A 57 9.67 10.59 9.73
CA THR A 57 10.38 11.71 10.36
C THR A 57 11.70 12.05 9.64
N GLY A 58 12.22 11.13 8.86
CA GLY A 58 13.48 11.27 8.14
C GLY A 58 14.73 11.09 8.98
N VAL A 59 14.59 10.62 10.21
CA VAL A 59 15.70 10.35 11.12
C VAL A 59 16.39 9.03 10.74
N LYS A 60 15.59 8.00 10.54
CA LYS A 60 16.09 6.68 10.12
C LYS A 60 16.10 6.56 8.61
N ASP A 61 17.09 5.83 8.11
CA ASP A 61 17.09 5.47 6.70
C ASP A 61 15.96 4.49 6.38
N SER A 62 15.17 4.84 5.41
CA SER A 62 14.02 4.06 4.95
C SER A 62 14.28 3.34 3.62
N TRP A 63 15.48 3.46 3.05
CA TRP A 63 15.81 2.91 1.74
C TRP A 63 15.50 1.42 1.62
N SER A 64 15.97 0.60 2.55
CA SER A 64 15.77 -0.86 2.52
C SER A 64 14.29 -1.24 2.63
N ILE A 65 13.53 -0.47 3.40
CA ILE A 65 12.09 -0.66 3.59
C ILE A 65 11.35 -0.36 2.29
N PHE A 66 11.65 0.77 1.65
CA PHE A 66 11.09 1.12 0.36
C PHE A 66 11.41 0.08 -0.70
N GLN A 67 12.67 -0.35 -0.78
CA GLN A 67 13.07 -1.35 -1.77
C GLN A 67 12.37 -2.70 -1.55
N THR A 68 12.21 -3.11 -0.29
CA THR A 68 11.48 -4.33 0.05
C THR A 68 10.01 -4.24 -0.38
N ALA A 69 9.36 -3.11 -0.12
CA ALA A 69 7.98 -2.88 -0.51
C ALA A 69 7.80 -2.88 -2.03
N LEU A 70 8.71 -2.22 -2.75
CA LEU A 70 8.72 -2.19 -4.21
C LEU A 70 8.94 -3.57 -4.82
N ASN A 71 9.89 -4.34 -4.29
CA ASN A 71 10.15 -5.70 -4.75
C ASN A 71 8.94 -6.60 -4.55
N LYS A 72 8.29 -6.51 -3.39
CA LYS A 72 7.08 -7.27 -3.09
C LYS A 72 5.93 -6.97 -4.06
N LEU A 73 5.80 -5.72 -4.49
CA LEU A 73 4.84 -5.35 -5.52
C LEU A 73 5.24 -5.89 -6.90
N GLY A 74 6.54 -5.91 -7.19
CA GLY A 74 7.08 -6.42 -8.44
C GLY A 74 6.92 -7.93 -8.63
N GLU A 75 6.81 -8.70 -7.55
CA GLU A 75 6.51 -10.13 -7.59
C GLU A 75 5.10 -10.40 -8.15
N ASN A 76 4.21 -9.44 -8.02
CA ASN A 76 2.87 -9.52 -8.60
C ASN A 76 2.92 -9.13 -10.08
N ARG A 77 2.54 -10.04 -10.96
CA ARG A 77 2.50 -9.79 -12.42
C ARG A 77 1.66 -8.57 -12.83
N ARG A 78 0.71 -8.16 -12.00
CA ARG A 78 -0.13 -6.98 -12.23
C ARG A 78 0.49 -5.70 -11.71
N GLY A 79 1.64 -5.81 -11.01
CA GLY A 79 2.24 -4.68 -10.32
C GLY A 79 1.39 -4.18 -9.15
N GLY A 80 1.39 -2.89 -8.91
CA GLY A 80 0.61 -2.26 -7.86
C GLY A 80 1.07 -0.84 -7.54
N VAL A 81 0.45 -0.25 -6.54
CA VAL A 81 0.75 1.11 -6.08
C VAL A 81 1.30 1.05 -4.66
N LEU A 82 2.52 1.56 -4.47
CA LEU A 82 3.08 1.84 -3.16
C LEU A 82 2.75 3.28 -2.79
N PHE A 83 1.89 3.44 -1.80
CA PHE A 83 1.58 4.76 -1.26
C PHE A 83 2.58 5.17 -0.19
N VAL A 84 2.98 6.42 -0.27
CA VAL A 84 3.90 7.05 0.68
C VAL A 84 3.18 8.22 1.34
N PRO A 85 2.73 8.09 2.59
CA PRO A 85 2.06 9.18 3.32
C PRO A 85 2.91 10.44 3.42
N ALA A 86 2.26 11.55 3.77
CA ALA A 86 2.97 12.79 4.05
C ALA A 86 4.03 12.57 5.13
N GLY A 87 5.24 13.06 4.89
CA GLY A 87 6.37 12.90 5.78
C GLY A 87 7.69 13.12 5.06
N ARG A 88 8.77 13.00 5.80
CA ARG A 88 10.13 13.06 5.29
C ARG A 88 10.75 11.68 5.38
N TYR A 89 11.28 11.18 4.28
CA TYR A 89 11.88 9.85 4.23
C TYR A 89 13.31 9.96 3.75
N ARG A 90 14.24 9.50 4.58
CA ARG A 90 15.65 9.45 4.22
C ARG A 90 15.90 8.23 3.36
N ILE A 91 16.51 8.42 2.21
CA ILE A 91 16.81 7.39 1.23
C ILE A 91 18.31 7.48 0.88
N THR A 92 19.08 6.51 1.35
CA THR A 92 20.54 6.50 1.16
C THR A 92 21.02 5.70 -0.05
N GLY A 93 20.12 4.99 -0.72
CA GLY A 93 20.47 4.15 -1.87
C GLY A 93 19.58 4.36 -3.07
N LYS A 94 19.94 3.73 -4.18
CA LYS A 94 19.15 3.74 -5.40
C LYS A 94 17.87 2.93 -5.21
N LEU A 95 16.73 3.49 -5.57
CA LEU A 95 15.45 2.78 -5.58
C LEU A 95 15.18 2.25 -6.99
N TYR A 96 14.97 0.96 -7.08
CA TYR A 96 14.55 0.29 -8.31
C TYR A 96 13.05 0.05 -8.26
N ILE A 97 12.33 0.68 -9.20
CA ILE A 97 10.88 0.50 -9.32
C ILE A 97 10.63 -0.58 -10.38
N PRO A 98 10.09 -1.74 -9.99
CA PRO A 98 9.79 -2.82 -10.93
C PRO A 98 8.73 -2.42 -11.96
N THR A 99 8.71 -3.11 -13.07
CA THR A 99 7.69 -2.91 -14.12
C THR A 99 6.29 -3.11 -13.56
N GLY A 100 5.38 -2.20 -13.89
CA GLY A 100 4.00 -2.24 -13.42
C GLY A 100 3.77 -1.70 -12.00
N VAL A 101 4.85 -1.28 -11.31
CA VAL A 101 4.76 -0.71 -9.97
C VAL A 101 4.75 0.82 -10.06
N THR A 102 3.85 1.44 -9.30
CA THR A 102 3.76 2.89 -9.16
C THR A 102 4.11 3.30 -7.75
N LEU A 103 5.05 4.22 -7.60
CA LEU A 103 5.32 4.91 -6.33
C LEU A 103 4.49 6.20 -6.30
N ARG A 104 3.59 6.29 -5.33
CA ARG A 104 2.68 7.44 -5.20
C ARG A 104 2.85 8.11 -3.85
N GLY A 105 3.21 9.37 -3.86
CA GLY A 105 3.25 10.22 -2.67
C GLY A 105 1.94 10.96 -2.43
N GLU A 106 1.80 11.51 -1.24
CA GLU A 106 0.78 12.48 -0.90
C GLU A 106 1.27 13.87 -1.30
N TRP A 107 0.46 14.60 -2.05
CA TRP A 107 0.77 15.97 -2.43
C TRP A 107 -0.14 16.94 -1.68
N LYS A 108 0.46 18.01 -1.15
CA LYS A 108 -0.28 19.13 -0.59
C LYS A 108 0.20 20.43 -1.24
N ARG A 109 -0.75 21.30 -1.52
CA ARG A 109 -0.46 22.59 -2.12
C ARG A 109 0.47 23.42 -1.23
N PRO A 110 1.62 23.88 -1.72
CA PRO A 110 2.49 24.77 -0.96
C PRO A 110 1.77 26.07 -0.62
N THR A 111 1.79 26.45 0.66
CA THR A 111 1.22 27.70 1.14
C THR A 111 2.34 28.59 1.64
N LYS A 112 2.31 29.88 1.25
CA LYS A 112 3.34 30.85 1.66
C LYS A 112 3.44 30.91 3.19
N GLY A 113 4.65 30.74 3.70
CA GLY A 113 4.93 30.79 5.16
C GLY A 113 4.64 29.50 5.93
N VAL A 114 4.19 28.45 5.26
CA VAL A 114 3.99 27.12 5.84
C VAL A 114 5.09 26.18 5.36
N ALA A 115 5.61 25.34 6.23
CA ALA A 115 6.57 24.31 5.84
C ALA A 115 5.95 23.39 4.77
N ILE A 116 6.78 22.92 3.85
CA ILE A 116 6.35 21.99 2.79
C ILE A 116 5.69 20.77 3.45
N GLN A 117 4.45 20.54 3.09
CA GLN A 117 3.65 19.40 3.49
C GLN A 117 3.58 18.41 2.32
N GLY A 118 3.28 17.16 2.65
CA GLY A 118 3.22 16.07 1.67
C GLY A 118 4.41 15.13 1.80
N THR A 119 4.60 14.30 0.81
CA THR A 119 5.68 13.31 0.79
C THR A 119 6.97 13.93 0.29
N ILE A 120 8.04 13.83 1.08
CA ILE A 120 9.37 14.33 0.74
C ILE A 120 10.36 13.19 0.82
N LEU A 121 10.97 12.82 -0.28
CA LEU A 121 12.08 11.89 -0.32
C LEU A 121 13.39 12.68 -0.23
N MET A 122 14.12 12.51 0.86
CA MET A 122 15.44 13.10 1.05
C MET A 122 16.48 12.09 0.58
N VAL A 123 17.00 12.33 -0.60
CA VAL A 123 18.03 11.45 -1.19
C VAL A 123 19.40 11.92 -0.73
N ASP A 124 20.04 11.09 0.04
CA ASP A 124 21.40 11.31 0.49
C ASP A 124 22.36 10.66 -0.54
N ASN A 125 22.79 11.46 -1.49
CA ASN A 125 23.69 10.99 -2.54
C ASN A 125 25.13 11.00 -2.01
N ALA A 126 25.41 10.17 -1.02
CA ALA A 126 26.74 10.01 -0.42
C ALA A 126 27.74 9.27 -1.34
N GLY A 127 27.36 8.99 -2.57
CA GLY A 127 28.21 8.43 -3.60
C GLY A 127 28.11 9.30 -4.85
N GLY A 128 28.93 10.33 -4.95
CA GLY A 128 29.13 11.03 -6.20
C GLY A 128 29.69 10.04 -7.22
N ASP A 129 28.81 9.47 -8.03
CA ASP A 129 29.21 8.95 -9.32
C ASP A 129 29.42 10.19 -10.19
N GLU A 130 30.67 10.53 -10.36
CA GLU A 130 31.11 11.43 -11.41
C GLU A 130 30.56 10.89 -12.74
N LEU A 131 29.80 11.74 -13.43
CA LEU A 131 29.39 11.50 -14.82
C LEU A 131 30.60 11.58 -15.73
#